data_29d26c16da8aeaefb9dfbabbf024079f
#
_entry.id   29d26c16da8aeaefb9dfbabbf024079f
#
_cell.length_a   1.000
_cell.length_b   1.000
_cell.length_c   1.000
_cell.angle_alpha   90.00
_cell.angle_beta   90.00
_cell.angle_gamma   90.00
#
_symmetry.space_group_name_H-M   'P 1'
#
loop_
_entity.id
_entity.type
_entity.pdbx_description
1 polymer ?
#
loop_
_entity_poly.entity_id
_entity_poly.type
_entity_poly.pdbx_seq_one_letter_code
_entity_poly.pdbx_strand_id
1 'polypeptide(L)'
;MEKILNGTEGFVDKQPLKNFWYVVALGDDIDSNPISVKLLNEDLVIWRGFDGSLIAAAEKCPHRQAPLSHGHLENGCLVCPYHGWTFGESGKCINIPSSSDGVPIPSKAHLNTVEVIEKYGLVWLCLGEPNNPLFELKEESDSSFRRINTEVQKWKVAATRMVDNFLDITHFPYVHAGTFGAGQETKVPNISLEYLDNDFFGYRYDILAANPEEAKSTSGSNEKSVERSMTSGFNLPLTVRSTITYKSGLEHVILLLSTPIDEISSYFTFVIWRNDDFTIPADEVIAFDRAIGEEDRVMLEKLNGVMPLGKTALVNVQSDKATVEWRRQLLKLINS
;
A
#
# COMPACT_ATOMS: atom_id res chain seq x y z
N MET A 1 23.13 -28.08 -12.02
CA MET A 1 22.56 -26.73 -12.07
C MET A 1 21.98 -26.47 -10.69
N GLU A 2 22.75 -25.85 -9.81
CA GLU A 2 22.23 -25.41 -8.51
C GLU A 2 21.08 -24.44 -8.76
N LYS A 3 19.87 -24.78 -8.27
CA LYS A 3 18.81 -23.81 -8.11
C LYS A 3 19.35 -22.73 -7.18
N ILE A 4 19.72 -21.59 -7.73
CA ILE A 4 19.98 -20.39 -6.93
C ILE A 4 18.64 -20.07 -6.29
N LEU A 5 18.49 -20.42 -5.01
CA LEU A 5 17.35 -20.04 -4.20
C LEU A 5 17.44 -18.52 -4.05
N ASN A 6 16.68 -17.80 -4.86
CA ASN A 6 16.62 -16.32 -4.85
C ASN A 6 15.99 -15.76 -3.57
N GLY A 7 15.62 -16.64 -2.62
CA GLY A 7 15.02 -16.28 -1.34
C GLY A 7 13.56 -15.82 -1.43
N THR A 8 12.95 -15.94 -2.62
CA THR A 8 11.63 -15.34 -2.93
C THR A 8 10.56 -16.35 -3.33
N GLU A 9 10.88 -17.66 -3.41
CA GLU A 9 9.88 -18.69 -3.67
C GLU A 9 8.82 -18.69 -2.55
N GLY A 10 7.55 -18.60 -2.91
CA GLY A 10 6.44 -18.50 -1.96
C GLY A 10 6.55 -17.25 -1.08
N PHE A 11 6.91 -16.11 -1.66
CA PHE A 11 7.07 -14.85 -0.92
C PHE A 11 5.79 -14.51 -0.14
N VAL A 12 4.64 -14.53 -0.82
CA VAL A 12 3.35 -14.17 -0.19
C VAL A 12 2.88 -15.17 0.86
N ASP A 13 3.42 -16.40 0.85
CA ASP A 13 3.08 -17.44 1.82
C ASP A 13 3.97 -17.38 3.09
N LYS A 14 4.95 -16.45 3.15
CA LYS A 14 5.85 -16.31 4.29
C LYS A 14 5.08 -15.84 5.52
N GLN A 15 5.10 -16.66 6.58
CA GLN A 15 4.35 -16.39 7.81
C GLN A 15 4.66 -15.02 8.44
N PRO A 16 5.92 -14.55 8.51
CA PRO A 16 6.21 -13.24 9.08
C PRO A 16 5.51 -12.07 8.38
N LEU A 17 5.20 -12.19 7.08
CA LEU A 17 4.48 -11.14 6.35
C LEU A 17 3.04 -10.97 6.81
N LYS A 18 2.41 -12.01 7.35
CA LYS A 18 1.03 -11.96 7.83
C LYS A 18 0.85 -11.05 9.05
N ASN A 19 1.92 -10.68 9.75
CA ASN A 19 1.90 -9.87 10.96
C ASN A 19 2.15 -8.38 10.72
N PHE A 20 1.90 -7.91 9.50
CA PHE A 20 2.02 -6.50 9.12
C PHE A 20 0.72 -5.95 8.56
N TRP A 21 0.61 -4.63 8.59
CA TRP A 21 -0.53 -3.89 8.07
C TRP A 21 -0.38 -3.62 6.58
N TYR A 22 -1.44 -3.89 5.81
CA TYR A 22 -1.50 -3.68 4.36
C TYR A 22 -2.79 -2.98 3.98
N VAL A 23 -2.71 -2.00 3.09
CA VAL A 23 -3.89 -1.31 2.55
C VAL A 23 -4.56 -2.15 1.49
N VAL A 24 -5.89 -2.27 1.57
CA VAL A 24 -6.67 -3.06 0.61
C VAL A 24 -7.83 -2.29 -0.05
N ALA A 25 -8.27 -1.17 0.54
CA ALA A 25 -9.38 -0.35 0.04
C ALA A 25 -9.29 1.08 0.58
N LEU A 26 -10.06 2.00 0.02
CA LEU A 26 -10.40 3.26 0.68
C LEU A 26 -11.48 3.02 1.74
N GLY A 27 -11.50 3.82 2.80
CA GLY A 27 -12.57 3.77 3.79
C GLY A 27 -13.94 4.03 3.17
N ASP A 28 -14.00 4.96 2.23
CA ASP A 28 -15.21 5.35 1.52
C ASP A 28 -15.72 4.29 0.53
N ASP A 29 -14.88 3.33 0.12
CA ASP A 29 -15.30 2.20 -0.75
C ASP A 29 -16.17 1.17 -0.01
N ILE A 30 -16.17 1.21 1.34
CA ILE A 30 -16.91 0.25 2.17
C ILE A 30 -18.12 0.96 2.77
N ASP A 31 -19.22 0.88 2.06
CA ASP A 31 -20.50 1.50 2.43
C ASP A 31 -21.53 0.43 2.83
N SER A 32 -22.62 0.34 2.09
CA SER A 32 -23.81 -0.48 2.38
C SER A 32 -23.66 -1.96 2.01
N ASN A 33 -22.62 -2.32 1.25
CA ASN A 33 -22.38 -3.69 0.79
C ASN A 33 -21.03 -4.23 1.25
N PRO A 34 -20.95 -5.54 1.49
CA PRO A 34 -19.66 -6.18 1.73
C PRO A 34 -18.83 -6.19 0.45
N ILE A 35 -17.52 -6.01 0.57
CA ILE A 35 -16.57 -6.07 -0.55
C ILE A 35 -15.63 -7.25 -0.42
N SER A 36 -15.18 -7.80 -1.55
CA SER A 36 -14.14 -8.82 -1.61
C SER A 36 -12.80 -8.21 -1.89
N VAL A 37 -11.78 -8.62 -1.13
CA VAL A 37 -10.38 -8.26 -1.37
C VAL A 37 -9.50 -9.51 -1.28
N LYS A 38 -8.31 -9.44 -1.82
CA LYS A 38 -7.32 -10.52 -1.67
C LYS A 38 -6.02 -9.93 -1.10
N LEU A 39 -5.48 -10.54 -0.07
CA LEU A 39 -4.22 -10.17 0.56
C LEU A 39 -3.37 -11.42 0.80
N LEU A 40 -2.12 -11.42 0.31
CA LEU A 40 -1.19 -12.54 0.50
C LEU A 40 -1.82 -13.90 0.15
N ASN A 41 -2.46 -14.00 -1.02
CA ASN A 41 -3.24 -15.15 -1.51
C ASN A 41 -4.53 -15.48 -0.74
N GLU A 42 -4.82 -14.83 0.39
CA GLU A 42 -6.05 -15.07 1.15
C GLU A 42 -7.21 -14.21 0.62
N ASP A 43 -8.33 -14.87 0.32
CA ASP A 43 -9.56 -14.17 -0.07
C ASP A 43 -10.33 -13.74 1.19
N LEU A 44 -10.68 -12.44 1.26
CA LEU A 44 -11.28 -11.82 2.42
C LEU A 44 -12.53 -11.03 2.02
N VAL A 45 -13.47 -10.94 2.95
CA VAL A 45 -14.64 -10.05 2.88
C VAL A 45 -14.51 -8.97 3.94
N ILE A 46 -14.87 -7.74 3.58
CA ILE A 46 -14.87 -6.59 4.49
C ILE A 46 -16.26 -5.96 4.46
N TRP A 47 -16.76 -5.57 5.62
CA TRP A 47 -18.04 -4.85 5.75
C TRP A 47 -18.03 -3.91 6.95
N ARG A 48 -19.04 -3.02 7.01
CA ARG A 48 -19.26 -2.17 8.20
C ARG A 48 -20.33 -2.77 9.09
N GLY A 49 -20.03 -2.85 10.38
CA GLY A 49 -20.98 -3.17 11.45
C GLY A 49 -22.02 -2.07 11.66
N PHE A 50 -22.93 -2.32 12.58
CA PHE A 50 -24.02 -1.39 12.90
C PHE A 50 -23.52 -0.04 13.43
N ASP A 51 -22.44 -0.04 14.18
CA ASP A 51 -21.81 1.17 14.73
C ASP A 51 -20.84 1.88 13.75
N GLY A 52 -20.73 1.36 12.51
CA GLY A 52 -19.82 1.85 11.48
C GLY A 52 -18.39 1.28 11.58
N SER A 53 -18.10 0.44 12.58
CA SER A 53 -16.81 -0.26 12.68
C SER A 53 -16.56 -1.19 11.50
N LEU A 54 -15.31 -1.32 11.08
CA LEU A 54 -14.93 -2.27 10.03
C LEU A 54 -14.77 -3.67 10.62
N ILE A 55 -15.26 -4.66 9.87
CA ILE A 55 -15.06 -6.07 10.17
C ILE A 55 -14.47 -6.72 8.91
N ALA A 56 -13.47 -7.58 9.09
CA ALA A 56 -12.87 -8.35 8.02
C ALA A 56 -12.76 -9.81 8.40
N ALA A 57 -13.07 -10.71 7.45
CA ALA A 57 -13.05 -12.14 7.68
C ALA A 57 -12.69 -12.90 6.39
N ALA A 58 -12.45 -14.21 6.53
CA ALA A 58 -12.32 -15.08 5.38
C ALA A 58 -13.56 -15.00 4.49
N GLU A 59 -13.38 -14.91 3.17
CA GLU A 59 -14.42 -14.74 2.15
C GLU A 59 -15.40 -15.93 2.07
N LYS A 60 -15.12 -17.04 2.73
CA LYS A 60 -15.87 -18.31 2.59
C LYS A 60 -16.79 -18.57 3.76
N CYS A 61 -18.10 -18.71 3.48
CA CYS A 61 -19.08 -19.18 4.46
C CYS A 61 -18.72 -20.58 5.00
N PRO A 62 -18.67 -20.79 6.33
CA PRO A 62 -18.29 -22.08 6.91
C PRO A 62 -19.27 -23.21 6.59
N HIS A 63 -20.49 -22.91 6.13
CA HIS A 63 -21.49 -23.90 5.78
C HIS A 63 -21.15 -24.66 4.48
N ARG A 64 -21.06 -23.94 3.35
CA ARG A 64 -20.87 -24.50 2.01
C ARG A 64 -19.90 -23.70 1.14
N GLN A 65 -19.03 -22.91 1.77
CA GLN A 65 -17.96 -22.14 1.12
C GLN A 65 -18.45 -21.10 0.09
N ALA A 66 -19.71 -20.66 0.21
CA ALA A 66 -20.22 -19.58 -0.64
C ALA A 66 -19.42 -18.29 -0.39
N PRO A 67 -19.12 -17.49 -1.44
CA PRO A 67 -18.46 -16.19 -1.28
C PRO A 67 -19.41 -15.23 -0.55
N LEU A 68 -18.94 -14.67 0.55
CA LEU A 68 -19.75 -13.86 1.47
C LEU A 68 -19.95 -12.43 0.95
N SER A 69 -19.03 -11.91 0.17
CA SER A 69 -19.15 -10.59 -0.47
C SER A 69 -20.30 -10.50 -1.47
N HIS A 70 -20.82 -11.62 -1.96
CA HIS A 70 -22.03 -11.67 -2.78
C HIS A 70 -23.33 -11.66 -1.96
N GLY A 71 -23.23 -11.61 -0.64
CA GLY A 71 -24.34 -11.46 0.28
C GLY A 71 -24.77 -10.00 0.44
N HIS A 72 -25.39 -9.69 1.55
CA HIS A 72 -25.85 -8.35 1.89
C HIS A 72 -25.73 -8.12 3.40
N LEU A 73 -25.95 -6.89 3.81
CA LEU A 73 -25.96 -6.54 5.22
C LEU A 73 -27.39 -6.36 5.75
N GLU A 74 -27.66 -6.93 6.92
CA GLU A 74 -28.87 -6.67 7.69
C GLU A 74 -28.48 -6.21 9.10
N ASN A 75 -28.79 -4.96 9.45
CA ASN A 75 -28.43 -4.34 10.72
C ASN A 75 -26.95 -4.52 11.10
N GLY A 76 -26.04 -4.28 10.12
CA GLY A 76 -24.60 -4.42 10.30
C GLY A 76 -24.08 -5.87 10.33
N CYS A 77 -24.97 -6.85 10.21
CA CYS A 77 -24.60 -8.26 10.15
C CYS A 77 -24.52 -8.77 8.71
N LEU A 78 -23.52 -9.61 8.42
CA LEU A 78 -23.28 -10.18 7.09
C LEU A 78 -24.16 -11.40 6.85
N VAL A 79 -25.03 -11.36 5.83
CA VAL A 79 -25.93 -12.44 5.45
C VAL A 79 -25.39 -13.21 4.25
N CYS A 80 -25.15 -14.49 4.44
CA CYS A 80 -24.65 -15.39 3.38
C CYS A 80 -25.66 -15.52 2.23
N PRO A 81 -25.25 -15.34 0.95
CA PRO A 81 -26.17 -15.33 -0.19
C PRO A 81 -26.78 -16.72 -0.49
N TYR A 82 -26.20 -17.79 0.06
CA TYR A 82 -26.62 -19.15 -0.31
C TYR A 82 -27.75 -19.69 0.58
N HIS A 83 -27.63 -19.58 1.92
CA HIS A 83 -28.62 -20.14 2.84
C HIS A 83 -29.04 -19.16 3.95
N GLY A 84 -28.71 -17.87 3.81
CA GLY A 84 -29.12 -16.84 4.75
C GLY A 84 -28.47 -16.93 6.14
N TRP A 85 -27.37 -17.68 6.31
CA TRP A 85 -26.65 -17.67 7.58
C TRP A 85 -26.15 -16.25 7.87
N THR A 86 -26.46 -15.76 9.05
CA THR A 86 -26.16 -14.38 9.43
C THR A 86 -25.02 -14.33 10.43
N PHE A 87 -24.01 -13.53 10.15
CA PHE A 87 -22.80 -13.39 10.96
C PHE A 87 -22.72 -11.99 11.57
N GLY A 88 -22.54 -11.93 12.88
CA GLY A 88 -22.31 -10.66 13.60
C GLY A 88 -20.86 -10.20 13.53
N GLU A 89 -20.58 -9.06 14.18
CA GLU A 89 -19.29 -8.36 14.16
C GLU A 89 -18.11 -9.22 14.63
N SER A 90 -18.31 -10.12 15.58
CA SER A 90 -17.27 -11.05 16.04
C SER A 90 -17.03 -12.22 15.09
N GLY A 91 -17.69 -12.28 13.93
CA GLY A 91 -17.68 -13.44 13.02
C GLY A 91 -18.59 -14.59 13.46
N LYS A 92 -19.22 -14.50 14.63
CA LYS A 92 -20.11 -15.57 15.12
C LYS A 92 -21.41 -15.61 14.32
N CYS A 93 -21.83 -16.80 13.90
CA CYS A 93 -23.17 -17.00 13.34
C CYS A 93 -24.23 -16.77 14.42
N ILE A 94 -25.17 -15.89 14.14
CA ILE A 94 -26.24 -15.49 15.06
C ILE A 94 -27.63 -15.97 14.60
N ASN A 95 -27.77 -16.37 13.33
CA ASN A 95 -29.02 -16.88 12.77
C ASN A 95 -28.75 -17.90 11.67
N ILE A 96 -29.50 -19.00 11.72
CA ILE A 96 -29.58 -20.05 10.69
C ILE A 96 -31.05 -20.21 10.33
N PRO A 97 -31.56 -19.65 9.22
CA PRO A 97 -33.00 -19.63 8.90
C PRO A 97 -33.66 -20.99 8.81
N SER A 98 -32.90 -22.02 8.44
CA SER A 98 -33.39 -23.40 8.32
C SER A 98 -33.39 -24.20 9.64
N SER A 99 -32.86 -23.58 10.73
CA SER A 99 -32.83 -24.26 12.03
C SER A 99 -34.21 -24.19 12.72
N SER A 100 -34.63 -25.26 13.38
CA SER A 100 -35.83 -25.24 14.20
C SER A 100 -35.62 -24.48 15.51
N ASP A 101 -36.70 -23.91 16.05
CA ASP A 101 -36.67 -23.19 17.33
C ASP A 101 -36.01 -24.01 18.44
N GLY A 102 -35.14 -23.40 19.21
CA GLY A 102 -34.44 -24.00 20.34
C GLY A 102 -33.26 -24.90 19.99
N VAL A 103 -32.94 -25.11 18.70
CA VAL A 103 -31.73 -25.82 18.30
C VAL A 103 -30.54 -24.89 18.39
N PRO A 104 -29.49 -25.24 19.16
CA PRO A 104 -28.32 -24.35 19.31
C PRO A 104 -27.51 -24.27 18.03
N ILE A 105 -27.03 -23.07 17.70
CA ILE A 105 -26.11 -22.83 16.58
C ILE A 105 -24.77 -23.53 16.89
N PRO A 106 -24.24 -24.37 15.98
CA PRO A 106 -22.95 -25.04 16.20
C PRO A 106 -21.80 -24.04 16.42
N SER A 107 -20.91 -24.30 17.36
CA SER A 107 -19.77 -23.45 17.66
C SER A 107 -18.82 -23.26 16.47
N LYS A 108 -18.76 -24.20 15.53
CA LYS A 108 -18.02 -24.12 14.27
C LYS A 108 -18.65 -23.16 13.24
N ALA A 109 -19.90 -22.69 13.46
CA ALA A 109 -20.54 -21.69 12.64
C ALA A 109 -19.97 -20.30 12.98
N HIS A 110 -18.74 -20.08 12.57
CA HIS A 110 -17.96 -18.90 12.90
C HIS A 110 -17.03 -18.54 11.72
N LEU A 111 -16.94 -17.26 11.39
CA LEU A 111 -15.99 -16.73 10.42
C LEU A 111 -14.64 -16.52 11.11
N ASN A 112 -13.56 -16.85 10.42
CA ASN A 112 -12.22 -16.47 10.86
C ASN A 112 -12.05 -14.98 10.54
N THR A 113 -12.13 -14.13 11.55
CA THR A 113 -11.90 -12.69 11.44
C THR A 113 -10.39 -12.39 11.42
N VAL A 114 -10.02 -11.27 10.80
CA VAL A 114 -8.66 -10.72 10.77
C VAL A 114 -8.69 -9.30 11.32
N GLU A 115 -7.53 -8.83 11.79
CA GLU A 115 -7.40 -7.46 12.29
C GLU A 115 -7.64 -6.45 11.18
N VAL A 116 -8.45 -5.44 11.45
CA VAL A 116 -8.79 -4.36 10.53
C VAL A 116 -8.82 -3.02 11.24
N ILE A 117 -8.24 -2.00 10.63
CA ILE A 117 -8.34 -0.62 11.10
C ILE A 117 -8.61 0.33 9.93
N GLU A 118 -9.24 1.45 10.22
CA GLU A 118 -9.35 2.58 9.29
C GLU A 118 -8.41 3.70 9.77
N LYS A 119 -7.44 4.05 8.94
CA LYS A 119 -6.49 5.13 9.24
C LYS A 119 -6.04 5.79 7.94
N TYR A 120 -5.89 7.11 7.97
CA TYR A 120 -5.52 7.90 6.79
C TYR A 120 -6.52 7.79 5.63
N GLY A 121 -7.82 7.53 5.93
CA GLY A 121 -8.86 7.28 4.94
C GLY A 121 -8.69 5.96 4.18
N LEU A 122 -7.87 5.05 4.68
CA LEU A 122 -7.55 3.76 4.10
C LEU A 122 -7.95 2.63 5.05
N VAL A 123 -8.32 1.49 4.46
CA VAL A 123 -8.59 0.25 5.18
C VAL A 123 -7.33 -0.61 5.17
N TRP A 124 -6.85 -0.91 6.37
CA TRP A 124 -5.66 -1.72 6.61
C TRP A 124 -6.04 -3.05 7.22
N LEU A 125 -5.49 -4.13 6.70
CA LEU A 125 -5.65 -5.49 7.22
C LEU A 125 -4.32 -6.05 7.71
N CYS A 126 -4.41 -6.86 8.78
CA CYS A 126 -3.32 -7.71 9.24
C CYS A 126 -3.86 -9.13 9.40
N LEU A 127 -3.27 -10.11 8.70
CA LEU A 127 -3.77 -11.49 8.69
C LEU A 127 -3.41 -12.27 9.95
N GLY A 128 -2.36 -11.85 10.66
CA GLY A 128 -1.89 -12.45 11.90
C GLY A 128 -1.96 -11.46 13.06
N GLU A 129 -1.14 -11.67 14.07
CA GLU A 129 -0.99 -10.74 15.20
C GLU A 129 -0.05 -9.58 14.77
N PRO A 130 -0.49 -8.32 14.83
CA PRO A 130 0.33 -7.21 14.41
C PRO A 130 1.62 -7.12 15.23
N ASN A 131 2.77 -7.10 14.57
CA ASN A 131 4.07 -6.95 15.24
C ASN A 131 4.23 -5.58 15.90
N ASN A 132 3.68 -4.54 15.26
CA ASN A 132 3.73 -3.15 15.72
C ASN A 132 2.41 -2.44 15.38
N PRO A 133 2.06 -1.38 16.11
CA PRO A 133 1.01 -0.49 15.67
C PRO A 133 1.40 0.13 14.32
N LEU A 134 0.41 0.59 13.56
CA LEU A 134 0.67 1.34 12.34
C LEU A 134 1.40 2.65 12.70
N PHE A 135 2.39 3.03 11.89
CA PHE A 135 3.19 4.25 12.07
C PHE A 135 2.32 5.51 12.13
N GLU A 136 2.86 6.55 12.78
CA GLU A 136 2.22 7.86 12.89
C GLU A 136 2.87 8.85 11.91
N LEU A 137 2.02 9.66 11.26
CA LEU A 137 2.45 10.76 10.40
C LEU A 137 2.06 12.08 11.09
N LYS A 138 3.02 12.91 11.40
CA LYS A 138 2.81 14.21 12.06
C LYS A 138 1.92 15.14 11.22
N GLU A 139 1.99 15.03 9.92
CA GLU A 139 1.23 15.79 8.94
C GLU A 139 -0.29 15.54 9.04
N GLU A 140 -0.71 14.35 9.52
CA GLU A 140 -2.15 14.05 9.70
C GLU A 140 -2.80 14.88 10.78
N SER A 141 -2.06 15.26 11.82
CA SER A 141 -2.56 16.09 12.94
C SER A 141 -2.25 17.57 12.76
N ASP A 142 -1.51 17.96 11.73
CA ASP A 142 -1.14 19.35 11.46
C ASP A 142 -2.16 19.99 10.50
N SER A 143 -2.93 20.95 10.99
CA SER A 143 -3.97 21.65 10.23
C SER A 143 -3.43 22.48 9.04
N SER A 144 -2.12 22.70 8.96
CA SER A 144 -1.49 23.32 7.78
C SER A 144 -1.35 22.36 6.61
N PHE A 145 -1.55 21.06 6.83
CA PHE A 145 -1.55 20.05 5.79
C PHE A 145 -2.96 19.59 5.46
N ARG A 146 -3.23 19.37 4.18
CA ARG A 146 -4.38 18.57 3.74
C ARG A 146 -3.93 17.19 3.32
N ARG A 147 -4.75 16.19 3.60
CA ARG A 147 -4.59 14.84 3.07
C ARG A 147 -5.36 14.69 1.77
N ILE A 148 -4.74 14.05 0.78
CA ILE A 148 -5.34 13.70 -0.50
C ILE A 148 -5.12 12.20 -0.73
N ASN A 149 -6.20 11.44 -0.77
CA ASN A 149 -6.18 10.00 -1.07
C ASN A 149 -6.34 9.78 -2.57
N THR A 150 -5.67 8.76 -3.10
CA THR A 150 -5.90 8.26 -4.45
C THR A 150 -6.63 6.92 -4.41
N GLU A 151 -7.19 6.54 -5.54
CA GLU A 151 -7.84 5.24 -5.69
C GLU A 151 -6.88 4.08 -5.46
N VAL A 152 -7.39 2.95 -4.97
CA VAL A 152 -6.63 1.70 -4.86
C VAL A 152 -6.66 0.99 -6.22
N GLN A 153 -5.54 0.99 -6.91
CA GLN A 153 -5.38 0.38 -8.24
C GLN A 153 -4.83 -1.03 -8.15
N LYS A 154 -5.25 -1.90 -9.03
CA LYS A 154 -4.63 -3.23 -9.20
C LYS A 154 -3.60 -3.19 -10.32
N TRP A 155 -2.33 -3.44 -9.97
CA TRP A 155 -1.22 -3.53 -10.92
C TRP A 155 -0.78 -4.98 -11.12
N LYS A 156 -0.38 -5.33 -12.35
CA LYS A 156 0.16 -6.65 -12.70
C LYS A 156 1.66 -6.70 -12.43
N VAL A 157 2.03 -6.45 -11.19
CA VAL A 157 3.42 -6.42 -10.73
C VAL A 157 3.51 -6.86 -9.28
N ALA A 158 4.58 -7.58 -8.93
CA ALA A 158 4.84 -7.97 -7.55
C ALA A 158 5.13 -6.74 -6.68
N ALA A 159 4.57 -6.67 -5.47
CA ALA A 159 4.74 -5.54 -4.54
C ALA A 159 6.22 -5.24 -4.25
N THR A 160 7.07 -6.25 -4.23
CA THR A 160 8.52 -6.10 -4.03
C THR A 160 9.22 -5.35 -5.17
N ARG A 161 8.73 -5.44 -6.41
CA ARG A 161 9.24 -4.66 -7.54
C ARG A 161 8.90 -3.18 -7.41
N MET A 162 7.69 -2.90 -6.90
CA MET A 162 7.23 -1.53 -6.66
C MET A 162 8.10 -0.83 -5.61
N VAL A 163 8.33 -1.47 -4.47
CA VAL A 163 9.17 -0.91 -3.40
C VAL A 163 10.61 -0.70 -3.87
N ASP A 164 11.18 -1.65 -4.61
CA ASP A 164 12.52 -1.50 -5.19
C ASP A 164 12.61 -0.27 -6.11
N ASN A 165 11.59 -0.06 -6.95
CA ASN A 165 11.49 1.13 -7.81
C ASN A 165 11.33 2.42 -7.00
N PHE A 166 10.43 2.45 -6.02
CA PHE A 166 10.15 3.67 -5.24
C PHE A 166 11.31 4.12 -4.34
N LEU A 167 12.28 3.24 -4.09
CA LEU A 167 13.52 3.55 -3.38
C LEU A 167 14.68 3.89 -4.31
N ASP A 168 14.52 3.73 -5.62
CA ASP A 168 15.52 4.05 -6.63
C ASP A 168 15.36 5.47 -7.13
N ILE A 169 16.47 6.16 -7.41
CA ILE A 169 16.50 7.49 -8.02
C ILE A 169 17.13 7.46 -9.41
N THR A 170 17.69 6.33 -9.82
CA THR A 170 18.47 6.22 -11.06
C THR A 170 17.59 6.08 -12.29
N HIS A 171 16.34 5.62 -12.11
CA HIS A 171 15.37 5.49 -13.20
C HIS A 171 14.74 6.82 -13.65
N PHE A 172 14.82 7.89 -12.83
CA PHE A 172 14.15 9.16 -13.09
C PHE A 172 14.39 9.74 -14.49
N PRO A 173 15.64 9.86 -14.99
CA PRO A 173 15.88 10.41 -16.32
C PRO A 173 15.36 9.55 -17.47
N TYR A 174 15.04 8.30 -17.21
CA TYR A 174 14.65 7.31 -18.23
C TYR A 174 13.16 6.99 -18.19
N VAL A 175 12.64 6.66 -17.02
CA VAL A 175 11.23 6.29 -16.85
C VAL A 175 10.37 7.55 -16.84
N HIS A 176 10.80 8.59 -16.11
CA HIS A 176 10.08 9.85 -15.96
C HIS A 176 10.52 10.95 -16.95
N ALA A 177 11.07 10.53 -18.11
CA ALA A 177 11.49 11.46 -19.15
C ALA A 177 10.33 12.31 -19.73
N GLY A 178 9.08 11.85 -19.58
CA GLY A 178 7.87 12.55 -19.95
C GLY A 178 7.39 13.58 -18.92
N THR A 179 7.91 13.51 -17.69
CA THR A 179 7.49 14.34 -16.57
C THR A 179 8.67 15.10 -15.94
N PHE A 180 8.94 14.88 -14.65
CA PHE A 180 9.95 15.65 -13.90
C PHE A 180 11.40 15.22 -14.21
N GLY A 181 11.61 14.05 -14.79
CA GLY A 181 12.93 13.51 -15.15
C GLY A 181 13.49 14.09 -16.46
N ALA A 182 12.70 14.87 -17.21
CA ALA A 182 13.11 15.45 -18.49
C ALA A 182 14.39 16.28 -18.34
N GLY A 183 15.46 15.88 -19.07
CA GLY A 183 16.73 16.61 -19.07
C GLY A 183 17.53 16.53 -17.76
N GLN A 184 17.19 15.65 -16.85
CA GLN A 184 17.95 15.42 -15.62
C GLN A 184 19.32 14.81 -15.92
N GLU A 185 20.29 15.14 -15.05
CA GLU A 185 21.58 14.46 -15.06
C GLU A 185 21.41 12.98 -14.68
N THR A 186 22.11 12.12 -15.40
CA THR A 186 22.08 10.67 -15.13
C THR A 186 22.97 10.27 -13.95
N LYS A 187 23.85 11.16 -13.51
CA LYS A 187 24.69 10.95 -12.33
C LYS A 187 23.91 11.26 -11.08
N VAL A 188 23.74 10.28 -10.24
CA VAL A 188 23.10 10.44 -8.93
C VAL A 188 24.11 10.82 -7.86
N PRO A 189 23.71 11.63 -6.85
CA PRO A 189 24.57 11.97 -5.73
C PRO A 189 24.94 10.73 -4.91
N ASN A 190 26.03 10.81 -4.16
CA ASN A 190 26.36 9.77 -3.20
C ASN A 190 25.42 9.89 -1.99
N ILE A 191 24.49 8.95 -1.85
CA ILE A 191 23.54 8.90 -0.74
C ILE A 191 24.13 8.20 0.47
N SER A 192 23.75 8.67 1.66
CA SER A 192 23.99 8.00 2.95
C SER A 192 22.66 7.56 3.52
N LEU A 193 22.63 6.34 4.06
CA LEU A 193 21.41 5.80 4.67
C LEU A 193 21.34 6.23 6.13
N GLU A 194 20.15 6.65 6.57
CA GLU A 194 19.87 7.11 7.93
C GLU A 194 18.43 6.81 8.33
N TYR A 195 18.13 6.88 9.62
CA TYR A 195 16.74 6.98 10.08
C TYR A 195 16.23 8.40 9.79
N LEU A 196 15.17 8.49 8.99
CA LEU A 196 14.51 9.75 8.68
C LEU A 196 13.66 10.24 9.85
N ASP A 197 13.12 9.26 10.60
CA ASP A 197 12.40 9.39 11.87
C ASP A 197 12.37 8.01 12.56
N ASN A 198 11.44 7.80 13.51
CA ASN A 198 11.33 6.54 14.26
C ASN A 198 10.86 5.36 13.38
N ASP A 199 10.13 5.62 12.30
CA ASP A 199 9.42 4.61 11.52
C ASP A 199 10.02 4.35 10.14
N PHE A 200 10.73 5.34 9.58
CA PHE A 200 11.25 5.26 8.21
C PHE A 200 12.78 5.33 8.16
N PHE A 201 13.37 4.37 7.47
CA PHE A 201 14.81 4.31 7.20
C PHE A 201 15.07 4.55 5.72
N GLY A 202 16.00 5.45 5.37
CA GLY A 202 16.23 5.82 3.99
C GLY A 202 17.36 6.82 3.79
N TYR A 203 17.15 7.82 2.95
CA TYR A 203 18.18 8.78 2.56
C TYR A 203 17.60 10.15 2.22
N ARG A 204 18.50 11.13 2.13
CA ARG A 204 18.20 12.52 1.68
C ARG A 204 19.05 12.86 0.48
N TYR A 205 18.51 13.67 -0.41
CA TYR A 205 19.25 14.20 -1.57
C TYR A 205 18.57 15.45 -2.11
N ASP A 206 19.37 16.29 -2.80
CA ASP A 206 18.87 17.48 -3.48
C ASP A 206 18.92 17.24 -4.98
N ILE A 207 17.92 17.74 -5.69
CA ILE A 207 17.78 17.60 -7.13
C ILE A 207 17.23 18.87 -7.76
N LEU A 208 17.73 19.22 -8.95
CA LEU A 208 17.10 20.18 -9.84
C LEU A 208 16.20 19.43 -10.81
N ALA A 209 14.90 19.51 -10.59
CA ALA A 209 13.90 18.80 -11.40
C ALA A 209 13.31 19.71 -12.47
N ALA A 210 12.99 19.14 -13.65
CA ALA A 210 12.16 19.82 -14.63
C ALA A 210 10.78 20.15 -14.03
N ASN A 211 10.22 21.30 -14.44
CA ASN A 211 8.92 21.79 -13.98
C ASN A 211 8.05 22.13 -15.21
N PRO A 212 7.56 21.11 -15.93
CA PRO A 212 6.70 21.33 -17.08
C PRO A 212 5.37 22.01 -16.66
N GLU A 213 4.56 22.43 -17.62
CA GLU A 213 3.32 23.18 -17.35
C GLU A 213 2.40 22.43 -16.37
N GLU A 214 2.30 21.12 -16.56
CA GLU A 214 1.49 20.21 -15.76
C GLU A 214 1.97 20.06 -14.31
N ALA A 215 3.25 20.38 -14.05
CA ALA A 215 3.83 20.31 -12.70
C ALA A 215 3.71 21.61 -11.91
N LYS A 216 3.29 22.71 -12.52
CA LYS A 216 3.30 24.03 -11.89
C LYS A 216 2.35 24.13 -10.69
N SER A 217 1.16 23.55 -10.79
CA SER A 217 0.23 23.47 -9.65
C SER A 217 0.80 22.62 -8.50
N THR A 218 1.48 21.51 -8.84
CA THR A 218 2.13 20.64 -7.85
C THR A 218 3.34 21.31 -7.20
N SER A 219 4.20 22.00 -7.96
CA SER A 219 5.40 22.65 -7.42
C SER A 219 5.13 24.02 -6.78
N GLY A 220 3.99 24.64 -7.08
CA GLY A 220 3.69 26.01 -6.70
C GLY A 220 4.64 27.04 -7.33
N SER A 221 5.29 26.71 -8.45
CA SER A 221 6.30 27.54 -9.13
C SER A 221 6.06 27.62 -10.63
N ASN A 222 6.30 28.82 -11.20
CA ASN A 222 6.24 29.05 -12.64
C ASN A 222 7.61 28.90 -13.34
N GLU A 223 8.66 28.59 -12.58
CA GLU A 223 10.01 28.40 -13.13
C GLU A 223 10.06 27.11 -13.97
N LYS A 224 10.97 27.08 -14.97
CA LYS A 224 11.16 25.91 -15.84
C LYS A 224 11.79 24.71 -15.12
N SER A 225 12.50 24.98 -14.03
CA SER A 225 13.12 23.97 -13.17
C SER A 225 13.00 24.40 -11.73
N VAL A 226 12.83 23.45 -10.83
CA VAL A 226 12.69 23.69 -9.38
C VAL A 226 13.71 22.87 -8.61
N GLU A 227 14.37 23.49 -7.66
CA GLU A 227 15.18 22.78 -6.68
C GLU A 227 14.26 22.10 -5.67
N ARG A 228 14.54 20.83 -5.39
CA ARG A 228 13.81 19.99 -4.43
C ARG A 228 14.80 19.35 -3.47
N SER A 229 14.56 19.51 -2.17
CA SER A 229 15.16 18.64 -1.16
C SER A 229 14.24 17.46 -0.95
N MET A 230 14.74 16.27 -1.17
CA MET A 230 13.94 15.05 -1.14
C MET A 230 14.45 14.09 -0.08
N THR A 231 13.52 13.42 0.60
CA THR A 231 13.80 12.21 1.37
C THR A 231 13.04 11.05 0.75
N SER A 232 13.63 9.85 0.77
CA SER A 232 12.93 8.61 0.45
C SER A 232 13.34 7.54 1.45
N GLY A 233 12.38 6.87 2.04
CA GLY A 233 12.63 5.85 3.03
C GLY A 233 11.52 4.81 3.11
N PHE A 234 11.85 3.66 3.65
CA PHE A 234 10.93 2.54 3.79
C PHE A 234 10.58 2.25 5.25
N ASN A 235 9.37 1.77 5.44
CA ASN A 235 8.91 1.03 6.60
C ASN A 235 8.62 -0.40 6.13
N LEU A 236 9.20 -1.39 6.83
CA LEU A 236 9.02 -2.79 6.46
C LEU A 236 7.56 -3.25 6.64
N PRO A 237 7.08 -4.14 5.77
CA PRO A 237 7.79 -4.76 4.66
C PRO A 237 7.76 -3.95 3.36
N LEU A 238 6.67 -3.24 3.03
CA LEU A 238 6.35 -2.80 1.67
C LEU A 238 5.77 -1.37 1.57
N THR A 239 6.10 -0.52 2.53
CA THR A 239 5.69 0.89 2.54
C THR A 239 6.89 1.79 2.27
N VAL A 240 6.72 2.78 1.39
CA VAL A 240 7.71 3.82 1.13
C VAL A 240 7.10 5.18 1.41
N ARG A 241 7.86 6.07 2.03
CA ARG A 241 7.51 7.48 2.19
C ARG A 241 8.57 8.35 1.52
N SER A 242 8.11 9.23 0.65
CA SER A 242 8.94 10.29 0.06
C SER A 242 8.44 11.65 0.54
N THR A 243 9.36 12.56 0.87
CA THR A 243 9.02 13.95 1.17
C THR A 243 9.79 14.85 0.22
N ILE A 244 9.08 15.77 -0.40
CA ILE A 244 9.63 16.79 -1.30
C ILE A 244 9.43 18.14 -0.63
N THR A 245 10.53 18.84 -0.33
CA THR A 245 10.51 20.19 0.22
C THR A 245 11.02 21.17 -0.83
N TYR A 246 10.25 22.20 -1.08
CA TYR A 246 10.58 23.28 -2.02
C TYR A 246 11.12 24.50 -1.29
N LYS A 247 11.88 25.35 -1.98
CA LYS A 247 12.40 26.63 -1.41
C LYS A 247 11.32 27.57 -0.89
N SER A 248 10.10 27.44 -1.40
CA SER A 248 8.94 28.22 -0.95
C SER A 248 8.45 27.83 0.45
N GLY A 249 8.93 26.73 1.02
CA GLY A 249 8.41 26.12 2.25
C GLY A 249 7.25 25.15 1.99
N LEU A 250 6.86 24.94 0.73
CA LEU A 250 5.91 23.91 0.37
C LEU A 250 6.51 22.53 0.65
N GLU A 251 5.79 21.71 1.37
CA GLU A 251 6.10 20.29 1.62
C GLU A 251 5.04 19.40 0.97
N HIS A 252 5.53 18.35 0.33
CA HIS A 252 4.73 17.33 -0.35
C HIS A 252 5.18 15.95 0.13
N VAL A 253 4.43 15.40 1.06
CA VAL A 253 4.71 14.10 1.68
C VAL A 253 3.86 13.04 1.00
N ILE A 254 4.50 12.05 0.38
CA ILE A 254 3.87 10.98 -0.38
C ILE A 254 4.09 9.67 0.35
N LEU A 255 3.02 8.98 0.70
CA LEU A 255 3.05 7.62 1.20
C LEU A 255 2.68 6.67 0.07
N LEU A 256 3.63 5.84 -0.36
CA LEU A 256 3.49 4.87 -1.45
C LEU A 256 3.25 3.48 -0.84
N LEU A 257 2.14 2.88 -1.16
CA LEU A 257 1.65 1.66 -0.53
C LEU A 257 1.54 0.52 -1.55
N SER A 258 2.30 -0.54 -1.32
CA SER A 258 2.41 -1.70 -2.21
C SER A 258 1.90 -2.93 -1.48
N THR A 259 0.66 -3.33 -1.74
CA THR A 259 0.03 -4.46 -1.07
C THR A 259 0.02 -5.71 -1.95
N PRO A 260 0.67 -6.80 -1.56
CA PRO A 260 0.70 -8.02 -2.37
C PRO A 260 -0.66 -8.72 -2.38
N ILE A 261 -1.26 -8.84 -3.55
CA ILE A 261 -2.43 -9.69 -3.80
C ILE A 261 -1.96 -11.14 -3.87
N ASP A 262 -0.95 -11.36 -4.72
CA ASP A 262 -0.27 -12.63 -4.96
C ASP A 262 1.19 -12.38 -5.39
N GLU A 263 1.89 -13.41 -5.92
CA GLU A 263 3.30 -13.32 -6.36
C GLU A 263 3.53 -12.36 -7.54
N ILE A 264 2.49 -12.00 -8.30
CA ILE A 264 2.62 -11.28 -9.56
C ILE A 264 1.68 -10.09 -9.69
N SER A 265 0.82 -9.86 -8.72
CA SER A 265 -0.11 -8.72 -8.71
C SER A 265 -0.20 -8.07 -7.34
N SER A 266 -0.46 -6.76 -7.34
CA SER A 266 -0.51 -5.97 -6.12
C SER A 266 -1.59 -4.90 -6.20
N TYR A 267 -2.10 -4.46 -5.05
CA TYR A 267 -2.75 -3.16 -4.96
C TYR A 267 -1.68 -2.09 -4.81
N PHE A 268 -1.91 -0.98 -5.47
CA PHE A 268 -1.16 0.25 -5.34
C PHE A 268 -2.10 1.41 -5.03
N THR A 269 -1.73 2.20 -4.07
CA THR A 269 -2.29 3.53 -3.81
C THR A 269 -1.21 4.41 -3.23
N PHE A 270 -1.37 5.70 -3.38
CA PHE A 270 -0.57 6.67 -2.66
C PHE A 270 -1.46 7.71 -1.98
N VAL A 271 -0.99 8.21 -0.87
CA VAL A 271 -1.63 9.28 -0.12
C VAL A 271 -0.65 10.44 0.00
N ILE A 272 -1.16 11.64 -0.18
CA ILE A 272 -0.36 12.86 -0.11
C ILE A 272 -0.83 13.70 1.07
N TRP A 273 0.13 14.21 1.84
CA TRP A 273 -0.07 15.32 2.78
C TRP A 273 0.69 16.53 2.25
N ARG A 274 0.01 17.68 2.27
CA ARG A 274 0.52 18.86 1.58
C ARG A 274 0.07 20.15 2.26
N ASN A 275 1.01 21.07 2.48
CA ASN A 275 0.77 22.40 3.06
C ASN A 275 0.61 23.48 1.97
N ASP A 276 -0.19 23.24 0.96
CA ASP A 276 -0.43 24.12 -0.17
C ASP A 276 -1.69 25.01 -0.03
N ASP A 277 -2.07 25.70 -1.08
CA ASP A 277 -3.33 26.45 -1.15
C ASP A 277 -4.52 25.48 -1.29
N PHE A 278 -5.28 25.30 -0.23
CA PHE A 278 -6.43 24.41 -0.18
C PHE A 278 -7.62 24.86 -1.04
N THR A 279 -7.59 26.07 -1.61
CA THR A 279 -8.60 26.52 -2.58
C THR A 279 -8.40 25.87 -3.94
N ILE A 280 -7.20 25.36 -4.25
CA ILE A 280 -6.92 24.62 -5.47
C ILE A 280 -7.51 23.19 -5.32
N PRO A 281 -8.31 22.71 -6.31
CA PRO A 281 -8.85 21.36 -6.26
C PRO A 281 -7.78 20.29 -6.08
N ALA A 282 -8.03 19.31 -5.19
CA ALA A 282 -7.08 18.25 -4.91
C ALA A 282 -6.66 17.47 -6.15
N ASP A 283 -7.62 17.16 -7.04
CA ASP A 283 -7.36 16.42 -8.28
C ASP A 283 -6.43 17.16 -9.24
N GLU A 284 -6.49 18.48 -9.29
CA GLU A 284 -5.58 19.30 -10.08
C GLU A 284 -4.15 19.20 -9.55
N VAL A 285 -3.99 19.27 -8.22
CA VAL A 285 -2.68 19.19 -7.58
C VAL A 285 -2.00 17.85 -7.78
N ILE A 286 -2.75 16.75 -7.71
CA ILE A 286 -2.20 15.38 -7.80
C ILE A 286 -2.23 14.79 -9.22
N ALA A 287 -2.74 15.54 -10.21
CA ALA A 287 -2.78 15.06 -11.60
C ALA A 287 -1.38 14.69 -12.12
N PHE A 288 -0.37 15.49 -11.75
CA PHE A 288 1.01 15.25 -12.14
C PHE A 288 1.59 14.00 -11.43
N ASP A 289 1.28 13.80 -10.16
CA ASP A 289 1.74 12.61 -9.41
C ASP A 289 1.10 11.33 -9.97
N ARG A 290 -0.17 11.41 -10.40
CA ARG A 290 -0.83 10.29 -11.09
C ARG A 290 -0.15 9.95 -12.43
N ALA A 291 0.27 10.96 -13.19
CA ALA A 291 1.00 10.75 -14.44
C ALA A 291 2.35 10.06 -14.19
N ILE A 292 3.08 10.46 -13.15
CA ILE A 292 4.33 9.81 -12.72
C ILE A 292 4.08 8.35 -12.34
N GLY A 293 3.04 8.06 -11.55
CA GLY A 293 2.67 6.69 -11.18
C GLY A 293 2.33 5.82 -12.39
N GLU A 294 1.72 6.38 -13.44
CA GLU A 294 1.43 5.66 -14.67
C GLU A 294 2.69 5.33 -15.47
N GLU A 295 3.70 6.23 -15.52
CA GLU A 295 5.01 5.94 -16.12
C GLU A 295 5.69 4.76 -15.42
N ASP A 296 5.66 4.73 -14.09
CA ASP A 296 6.16 3.61 -13.29
C ASP A 296 5.40 2.32 -13.59
N ARG A 297 4.07 2.34 -13.60
CA ARG A 297 3.24 1.18 -13.90
C ARG A 297 3.59 0.56 -15.24
N VAL A 298 3.67 1.38 -16.29
CA VAL A 298 4.00 0.93 -17.65
C VAL A 298 5.37 0.23 -17.72
N MET A 299 6.34 0.67 -16.92
CA MET A 299 7.65 0.03 -16.86
C MET A 299 7.62 -1.24 -16.00
N LEU A 300 7.03 -1.15 -14.81
CA LEU A 300 7.05 -2.22 -13.83
C LEU A 300 6.25 -3.45 -14.27
N GLU A 301 5.14 -3.28 -14.97
CA GLU A 301 4.34 -4.39 -15.52
C GLU A 301 5.08 -5.23 -16.59
N LYS A 302 6.25 -4.76 -17.07
CA LYS A 302 7.14 -5.54 -17.93
C LYS A 302 8.10 -6.44 -17.15
N LEU A 303 8.24 -6.21 -15.84
CA LEU A 303 9.13 -6.97 -14.97
C LEU A 303 8.40 -8.21 -14.43
N ASN A 304 9.04 -9.38 -14.52
CA ASN A 304 8.40 -10.62 -14.10
C ASN A 304 8.72 -10.99 -12.65
N GLY A 305 7.69 -11.45 -11.94
CA GLY A 305 7.78 -12.10 -10.64
C GLY A 305 8.35 -11.23 -9.51
N VAL A 306 8.48 -11.85 -8.37
CA VAL A 306 9.00 -11.24 -7.14
C VAL A 306 10.44 -10.74 -7.33
N MET A 307 10.76 -9.59 -6.74
CA MET A 307 12.14 -9.05 -6.73
C MET A 307 13.09 -10.02 -6.05
N PRO A 308 14.18 -10.46 -6.70
CA PRO A 308 15.16 -11.32 -6.05
C PRO A 308 15.84 -10.62 -4.86
N LEU A 309 15.72 -11.19 -3.66
CA LEU A 309 16.25 -10.60 -2.42
C LEU A 309 17.69 -11.05 -2.11
N GLY A 310 18.14 -12.17 -2.70
CA GLY A 310 19.47 -12.74 -2.44
C GLY A 310 20.62 -11.91 -3.01
N LYS A 311 21.75 -11.90 -2.34
CA LYS A 311 22.94 -11.09 -2.69
C LYS A 311 23.51 -11.36 -4.09
N THR A 312 23.35 -12.56 -4.62
CA THR A 312 23.96 -13.01 -5.90
C THR A 312 22.99 -12.94 -7.07
N ALA A 313 21.73 -12.56 -6.82
CA ALA A 313 20.69 -12.62 -7.83
C ALA A 313 20.76 -11.47 -8.84
N LEU A 314 21.29 -10.32 -8.42
CA LEU A 314 21.37 -9.09 -9.22
C LEU A 314 22.74 -8.46 -9.12
N VAL A 315 23.13 -7.73 -10.17
CA VAL A 315 24.31 -6.84 -10.13
C VAL A 315 23.86 -5.51 -9.49
N ASN A 316 24.52 -5.13 -8.39
CA ASN A 316 24.23 -3.89 -7.69
C ASN A 316 25.43 -2.94 -7.81
N VAL A 317 25.15 -1.64 -7.89
CA VAL A 317 26.14 -0.57 -7.95
C VAL A 317 25.97 0.40 -6.77
N GLN A 318 26.81 1.42 -6.68
CA GLN A 318 26.82 2.32 -5.53
C GLN A 318 25.49 3.08 -5.34
N SER A 319 24.78 3.39 -6.41
CA SER A 319 23.49 4.07 -6.36
C SER A 319 22.36 3.23 -5.78
N ASP A 320 22.51 1.89 -5.75
CA ASP A 320 21.46 0.96 -5.30
C ASP A 320 21.43 0.74 -3.78
N LYS A 321 22.16 1.56 -3.01
CA LYS A 321 22.31 1.35 -1.55
C LYS A 321 20.98 1.20 -0.82
N ALA A 322 19.99 2.01 -1.14
CA ALA A 322 18.69 2.00 -0.47
C ALA A 322 17.92 0.73 -0.77
N THR A 323 17.84 0.34 -2.05
CA THR A 323 17.14 -0.87 -2.50
C THR A 323 17.83 -2.13 -1.98
N VAL A 324 19.17 -2.16 -1.96
CA VAL A 324 19.97 -3.26 -1.40
C VAL A 324 19.72 -3.41 0.09
N GLU A 325 19.68 -2.32 0.84
CA GLU A 325 19.45 -2.35 2.28
C GLU A 325 18.03 -2.79 2.61
N TRP A 326 17.02 -2.28 1.90
CA TRP A 326 15.65 -2.75 2.04
C TRP A 326 15.54 -4.26 1.76
N ARG A 327 16.10 -4.75 0.64
CA ARG A 327 16.10 -6.18 0.29
C ARG A 327 16.77 -7.02 1.37
N ARG A 328 17.88 -6.54 1.95
CA ARG A 328 18.59 -7.22 3.04
C ARG A 328 17.73 -7.34 4.29
N GLN A 329 17.06 -6.25 4.68
CA GLN A 329 16.19 -6.24 5.86
C GLN A 329 14.94 -7.09 5.62
N LEU A 330 14.31 -7.00 4.46
CA LEU A 330 13.16 -7.82 4.10
C LEU A 330 13.51 -9.31 4.08
N LEU A 331 14.64 -9.68 3.49
CA LEU A 331 15.11 -11.08 3.49
C LEU A 331 15.34 -11.61 4.93
N LYS A 332 15.89 -10.80 5.82
CA LYS A 332 16.02 -11.16 7.22
C LYS A 332 14.67 -11.37 7.88
N LEU A 333 13.72 -10.47 7.62
CA LEU A 333 12.37 -10.53 8.18
C LEU A 333 11.62 -11.79 7.75
N ILE A 334 11.62 -12.14 6.48
CA ILE A 334 10.85 -13.31 5.98
C ILE A 334 11.48 -14.66 6.36
N ASN A 335 12.70 -14.66 6.90
CA ASN A 335 13.40 -15.86 7.37
C ASN A 335 13.49 -15.92 8.92
N SER A 336 12.88 -14.97 9.63
CA SER A 336 12.76 -15.01 11.10
C SER A 336 11.55 -15.84 11.52
#